data_8813b15d78114abe14d5743720749f25
#
_entry.id   8813b15d78114abe14d5743720749f25
#
_cell.length_a   1.000
_cell.length_b   1.000
_cell.length_c   1.000
_cell.angle_alpha   90.00
_cell.angle_beta   90.00
_cell.angle_gamma   90.00
#
_symmetry.space_group_name_H-M   'P 1'
#
loop_
_entity.id
_entity.type
_entity.pdbx_description
1 polymer ?
#
loop_
_entity_poly.entity_id
_entity_poly.type
_entity_poly.pdbx_seq_one_letter_code
_entity_poly.pdbx_strand_id
1 'polypeptide(L)'
;MRYNIISGDSHLELLADRWTHRIDPRYRDRAPQNVVLPDGADGTVIEDLPPVQNPMDLYGGKGRDIWHPFGQRYEDTPGTGSPEQRMAEQDQDHVDAEVLYPAVVVGPRLWSKVKDPKATAAIFRGYNDWLAEEYCSVAPDRLIGVGALPSTGVDDAIAEMQHCKQIGIKSGQLIRFPNGGPRPNSEDDNFWAAAVEMDFPISIHVDLDRSMEPNGRLLDYPKEHDVLNRTELAFQVQRFARAGGVNAVQLVLSGLFDRFPTLQIFMAENCIGWVPFFLEMADVRYSRHIHWSEQYVDYKPLNRLPSEYIKQHFLWGFQVDRSGVELRHHMGIDNLIWAVDFPHQESDWPESSKILEHNFHDIPKDEVYKMVAGNAIRFFHLDE
;
A
#
# COMPACT_ATOMS: atom_id res chain seq x y z
N MET A 1 -22.02 -10.97 4.64
CA MET A 1 -21.48 -12.12 3.84
C MET A 1 -20.46 -12.84 4.71
N ARG A 2 -20.29 -14.15 4.57
CA ARG A 2 -19.21 -14.87 5.28
C ARG A 2 -18.04 -15.04 4.29
N TYR A 3 -16.95 -14.37 4.52
CA TYR A 3 -15.73 -14.50 3.73
C TYR A 3 -14.94 -15.73 4.17
N ASN A 4 -14.34 -16.42 3.21
CA ASN A 4 -13.35 -17.47 3.45
C ASN A 4 -11.95 -16.97 3.11
N ILE A 5 -11.81 -16.20 2.03
CA ILE A 5 -10.53 -15.65 1.53
C ILE A 5 -10.75 -14.20 1.14
N ILE A 6 -9.95 -13.31 1.71
CA ILE A 6 -9.89 -11.89 1.36
C ILE A 6 -8.45 -11.56 0.98
N SER A 7 -8.25 -10.94 -0.18
CA SER A 7 -6.98 -10.28 -0.48
C SER A 7 -6.92 -8.94 0.26
N GLY A 8 -5.96 -8.78 1.17
CA GLY A 8 -5.75 -7.53 1.91
C GLY A 8 -5.05 -6.45 1.08
N ASP A 9 -4.62 -6.78 -0.14
CA ASP A 9 -3.92 -5.89 -1.04
C ASP A 9 -4.10 -6.36 -2.49
N SER A 10 -4.69 -5.51 -3.29
CA SER A 10 -4.85 -5.63 -4.74
C SER A 10 -4.99 -4.23 -5.32
N HIS A 11 -4.77 -4.06 -6.63
CA HIS A 11 -4.67 -2.74 -7.22
C HIS A 11 -5.71 -2.46 -8.31
N LEU A 12 -6.06 -1.18 -8.43
CA LEU A 12 -6.83 -0.64 -9.53
C LEU A 12 -5.88 0.04 -10.53
N GLU A 13 -5.41 -0.74 -11.50
CA GLU A 13 -4.60 -0.26 -12.60
C GLU A 13 -5.51 0.13 -13.76
N LEU A 14 -5.88 1.41 -13.83
CA LEU A 14 -6.88 1.93 -14.76
C LEU A 14 -6.38 3.14 -15.52
N LEU A 15 -6.88 3.31 -16.74
CA LEU A 15 -6.68 4.53 -17.50
C LEU A 15 -7.33 5.72 -16.79
N ALA A 16 -6.68 6.87 -16.83
CA ALA A 16 -7.11 8.06 -16.10
C ALA A 16 -8.52 8.54 -16.49
N ASP A 17 -8.92 8.41 -17.75
CA ASP A 17 -10.24 8.82 -18.24
C ASP A 17 -11.42 8.02 -17.65
N ARG A 18 -11.12 6.88 -17.00
CA ARG A 18 -12.15 6.09 -16.28
C ARG A 18 -12.72 6.83 -15.08
N TRP A 19 -11.96 7.75 -14.47
CA TRP A 19 -12.36 8.42 -13.21
C TRP A 19 -12.20 9.95 -13.23
N THR A 20 -11.40 10.54 -14.13
CA THR A 20 -11.12 11.99 -14.12
C THR A 20 -12.33 12.87 -14.42
N HIS A 21 -13.43 12.30 -14.92
CA HIS A 21 -14.71 12.99 -15.07
C HIS A 21 -15.31 13.43 -13.73
N ARG A 22 -14.91 12.80 -12.61
CA ARG A 22 -15.35 13.14 -11.23
C ARG A 22 -14.61 14.32 -10.63
N ILE A 23 -13.48 14.72 -11.22
CA ILE A 23 -12.71 15.87 -10.72
C ILE A 23 -13.52 17.15 -10.94
N ASP A 24 -13.47 18.06 -9.94
CA ASP A 24 -14.08 19.39 -10.04
C ASP A 24 -13.71 20.04 -11.38
N PRO A 25 -14.69 20.49 -12.18
CA PRO A 25 -14.44 21.07 -13.52
C PRO A 25 -13.39 22.17 -13.55
N ARG A 26 -13.20 22.90 -12.44
CA ARG A 26 -12.19 23.98 -12.32
C ARG A 26 -10.74 23.48 -12.38
N TYR A 27 -10.52 22.20 -12.08
CA TYR A 27 -9.19 21.58 -11.99
C TYR A 27 -9.00 20.42 -12.96
N ARG A 28 -10.00 20.14 -13.79
CA ARG A 28 -9.99 18.97 -14.68
C ARG A 28 -8.90 19.04 -15.75
N ASP A 29 -8.48 20.24 -16.13
CA ASP A 29 -7.35 20.48 -17.04
C ASP A 29 -5.99 20.14 -16.42
N ARG A 30 -5.94 19.98 -15.08
CA ARG A 30 -4.75 19.57 -14.31
C ARG A 30 -4.75 18.06 -13.99
N ALA A 31 -5.78 17.36 -14.41
CA ALA A 31 -5.94 15.93 -14.19
C ALA A 31 -4.89 15.11 -14.95
N PRO A 32 -4.59 13.87 -14.48
CA PRO A 32 -3.84 12.92 -15.29
C PRO A 32 -4.52 12.66 -16.63
N GLN A 33 -3.75 12.54 -17.70
CA GLN A 33 -4.25 12.27 -19.05
C GLN A 33 -3.55 11.05 -19.63
N ASN A 34 -4.32 10.22 -20.34
CA ASN A 34 -3.78 9.07 -21.04
C ASN A 34 -3.02 9.52 -22.29
N VAL A 35 -1.89 8.88 -22.54
CA VAL A 35 -1.10 9.06 -23.76
C VAL A 35 -0.64 7.69 -24.26
N VAL A 36 -0.40 7.62 -25.58
CA VAL A 36 0.26 6.46 -26.18
C VAL A 36 1.73 6.80 -26.36
N LEU A 37 2.60 5.97 -25.80
CA LEU A 37 4.05 6.15 -25.87
C LEU A 37 4.58 5.70 -27.23
N PRO A 38 5.83 6.09 -27.60
CA PRO A 38 6.40 5.77 -28.91
C PRO A 38 6.51 4.28 -29.24
N ASP A 39 6.59 3.42 -28.22
CA ASP A 39 6.61 1.96 -28.35
C ASP A 39 5.21 1.34 -28.40
N GLY A 40 4.16 2.16 -28.33
CA GLY A 40 2.77 1.73 -28.35
C GLY A 40 2.18 1.46 -26.96
N ALA A 41 2.95 1.56 -25.88
CA ALA A 41 2.46 1.36 -24.52
C ALA A 41 1.50 2.47 -24.08
N ASP A 42 0.62 2.15 -23.15
CA ASP A 42 -0.15 3.15 -22.42
C ASP A 42 0.74 3.91 -21.44
N GLY A 43 0.56 5.21 -21.40
CA GLY A 43 1.25 6.10 -20.49
C GLY A 43 0.32 7.14 -19.90
N THR A 44 0.79 7.80 -18.87
CA THR A 44 0.09 8.89 -18.19
C THR A 44 0.97 10.11 -18.15
N VAL A 45 0.40 11.26 -18.49
CA VAL A 45 1.02 12.57 -18.33
C VAL A 45 0.23 13.41 -17.34
N ILE A 46 0.92 14.22 -16.55
CA ILE A 46 0.32 15.18 -15.62
C ILE A 46 1.14 16.46 -15.65
N GLU A 47 0.48 17.60 -15.80
CA GLU A 47 1.11 18.90 -15.97
C GLU A 47 2.23 18.89 -17.03
N ASP A 48 3.37 19.50 -16.72
CA ASP A 48 4.55 19.60 -17.59
C ASP A 48 5.55 18.45 -17.38
N LEU A 49 5.16 17.40 -16.65
CA LEU A 49 6.04 16.28 -16.39
C LEU A 49 6.16 15.38 -17.63
N PRO A 50 7.33 14.75 -17.83
CA PRO A 50 7.48 13.75 -18.87
C PRO A 50 6.42 12.65 -18.70
N PRO A 51 5.89 12.07 -19.79
CA PRO A 51 5.01 10.94 -19.72
C PRO A 51 5.62 9.78 -18.92
N VAL A 52 4.82 9.18 -18.06
CA VAL A 52 5.18 7.99 -17.30
C VAL A 52 4.50 6.81 -17.95
N GLN A 53 5.26 5.77 -18.30
CA GLN A 53 4.65 4.51 -18.74
C GLN A 53 3.80 3.96 -17.59
N ASN A 54 2.60 3.50 -17.91
CA ASN A 54 1.78 2.77 -16.97
C ASN A 54 2.52 1.48 -16.54
N PRO A 55 2.24 0.91 -15.36
CA PRO A 55 3.15 -0.02 -14.70
C PRO A 55 3.76 -1.08 -15.60
N MET A 56 5.07 -1.24 -15.52
CA MET A 56 5.82 -2.30 -16.20
C MET A 56 5.68 -3.65 -15.51
N ASP A 57 5.21 -3.65 -14.28
CA ASP A 57 5.01 -4.81 -13.43
C ASP A 57 3.62 -5.43 -13.55
N LEU A 58 2.77 -4.92 -14.44
CA LEU A 58 1.43 -5.43 -14.67
C LEU A 58 1.48 -6.79 -15.37
N TYR A 59 1.29 -7.84 -14.59
CA TYR A 59 1.41 -9.21 -15.06
C TYR A 59 0.08 -9.80 -15.54
N GLY A 60 -0.96 -9.66 -14.78
CA GLY A 60 -2.34 -9.96 -15.13
C GLY A 60 -2.58 -11.37 -15.69
N GLY A 61 -2.03 -12.40 -15.08
CA GLY A 61 -2.23 -13.80 -15.52
C GLY A 61 -1.58 -14.18 -16.84
N LYS A 62 -0.82 -13.29 -17.49
CA LYS A 62 0.01 -13.63 -18.64
C LYS A 62 1.13 -14.56 -18.22
N GLY A 63 1.47 -15.56 -19.03
CA GLY A 63 2.63 -16.43 -18.73
C GLY A 63 3.91 -15.62 -18.58
N ARG A 64 4.72 -15.91 -17.57
CA ARG A 64 5.97 -15.18 -17.29
C ARG A 64 6.98 -15.24 -18.43
N ASP A 65 6.89 -16.25 -19.27
CA ASP A 65 7.70 -16.46 -20.46
C ASP A 65 7.29 -15.59 -21.66
N ILE A 66 6.08 -15.06 -21.68
CA ILE A 66 5.57 -14.18 -22.73
C ILE A 66 5.41 -12.73 -22.26
N TRP A 67 5.54 -12.48 -20.96
CA TRP A 67 5.46 -11.13 -20.41
C TRP A 67 6.74 -10.33 -20.74
N HIS A 68 6.56 -9.06 -21.06
CA HIS A 68 7.66 -8.12 -21.26
C HIS A 68 7.22 -6.70 -20.85
N PRO A 69 8.15 -5.84 -20.40
CA PRO A 69 7.82 -4.54 -19.82
C PRO A 69 7.55 -3.43 -20.85
N PHE A 70 7.52 -3.74 -22.15
CA PHE A 70 7.40 -2.75 -23.23
C PHE A 70 6.09 -2.91 -23.99
N GLY A 71 5.54 -1.81 -24.55
CA GLY A 71 4.35 -1.84 -25.39
C GLY A 71 3.09 -2.35 -24.69
N GLN A 72 3.02 -2.29 -23.37
CA GLN A 72 1.86 -2.81 -22.62
C GLN A 72 0.64 -1.91 -22.77
N ARG A 73 -0.53 -2.55 -22.95
CA ARG A 73 -1.84 -1.90 -23.09
C ARG A 73 -2.77 -2.42 -22.01
N TYR A 74 -3.45 -1.49 -21.33
CA TYR A 74 -4.41 -1.84 -20.28
C TYR A 74 -5.62 -2.60 -20.84
N GLU A 75 -6.12 -2.22 -22.01
CA GLU A 75 -7.30 -2.85 -22.62
C GLU A 75 -7.18 -4.37 -22.85
N ASP A 76 -5.95 -4.87 -22.98
CA ASP A 76 -5.65 -6.29 -23.21
C ASP A 76 -5.18 -7.04 -21.94
N THR A 77 -5.29 -6.39 -20.77
CA THR A 77 -4.69 -6.91 -19.55
C THR A 77 -5.76 -7.15 -18.47
N PRO A 78 -5.83 -8.35 -17.86
CA PRO A 78 -6.66 -8.59 -16.68
C PRO A 78 -6.37 -7.59 -15.56
N GLY A 79 -7.38 -7.29 -14.74
CA GLY A 79 -7.26 -6.37 -13.61
C GLY A 79 -7.44 -4.89 -13.95
N THR A 80 -7.56 -4.54 -15.24
CA THR A 80 -7.66 -3.14 -15.70
C THR A 80 -9.07 -2.76 -16.16
N GLY A 81 -10.02 -3.65 -15.97
CA GLY A 81 -11.37 -3.52 -16.48
C GLY A 81 -12.40 -2.90 -15.55
N SER A 82 -13.66 -3.15 -15.86
CA SER A 82 -14.80 -2.71 -15.06
C SER A 82 -14.92 -3.48 -13.74
N PRO A 83 -15.73 -3.00 -12.77
CA PRO A 83 -15.99 -3.74 -11.55
C PRO A 83 -16.61 -5.12 -11.79
N GLU A 84 -17.42 -5.30 -12.83
CA GLU A 84 -17.99 -6.60 -13.19
C GLU A 84 -16.91 -7.56 -13.71
N GLN A 85 -15.95 -7.05 -14.49
CA GLN A 85 -14.79 -7.84 -14.90
C GLN A 85 -13.96 -8.25 -13.68
N ARG A 86 -13.71 -7.31 -12.75
CA ARG A 86 -12.95 -7.58 -11.51
C ARG A 86 -13.63 -8.67 -10.67
N MET A 87 -14.94 -8.65 -10.54
CA MET A 87 -15.67 -9.70 -9.83
C MET A 87 -15.53 -11.07 -10.52
N ALA A 88 -15.57 -11.13 -11.85
CA ALA A 88 -15.33 -12.37 -12.58
C ALA A 88 -13.89 -12.89 -12.40
N GLU A 89 -12.92 -11.98 -12.31
CA GLU A 89 -11.53 -12.31 -12.04
C GLU A 89 -11.32 -12.83 -10.60
N GLN A 90 -12.03 -12.26 -9.61
CA GLN A 90 -12.07 -12.80 -8.24
C GLN A 90 -12.69 -14.19 -8.19
N ASP A 91 -13.79 -14.41 -8.93
CA ASP A 91 -14.45 -15.72 -9.01
C ASP A 91 -13.53 -16.77 -9.63
N GLN A 92 -12.74 -16.41 -10.64
CA GLN A 92 -11.76 -17.28 -11.27
C GLN A 92 -10.66 -17.72 -10.32
N ASP A 93 -10.24 -16.85 -9.41
CA ASP A 93 -9.17 -17.09 -8.43
C ASP A 93 -9.70 -17.59 -7.07
N HIS A 94 -11.03 -17.73 -6.95
CA HIS A 94 -11.70 -18.14 -5.71
C HIS A 94 -11.46 -17.21 -4.51
N VAL A 95 -11.29 -15.91 -4.77
CA VAL A 95 -11.17 -14.86 -3.76
C VAL A 95 -12.54 -14.21 -3.54
N ASP A 96 -13.00 -14.16 -2.30
CA ASP A 96 -14.34 -13.64 -1.97
C ASP A 96 -14.40 -12.11 -2.05
N ALA A 97 -13.33 -11.43 -1.65
CA ALA A 97 -13.23 -9.96 -1.68
C ALA A 97 -11.77 -9.50 -1.79
N GLU A 98 -11.58 -8.28 -2.27
CA GLU A 98 -10.27 -7.63 -2.37
C GLU A 98 -10.30 -6.23 -1.79
N VAL A 99 -9.25 -5.89 -1.05
CA VAL A 99 -8.95 -4.52 -0.62
C VAL A 99 -8.19 -3.84 -1.76
N LEU A 100 -8.79 -2.81 -2.35
CA LEU A 100 -8.39 -2.23 -3.61
C LEU A 100 -7.66 -0.91 -3.41
N TYR A 101 -6.35 -0.93 -3.64
CA TYR A 101 -5.49 0.24 -3.61
C TYR A 101 -5.47 0.97 -4.96
N PRO A 102 -5.24 2.29 -4.98
CA PRO A 102 -4.99 3.01 -6.23
C PRO A 102 -3.67 2.54 -6.89
N ALA A 103 -3.56 2.79 -8.19
CA ALA A 103 -2.37 2.50 -8.96
C ALA A 103 -1.09 3.03 -8.29
N VAL A 104 -0.03 2.23 -8.28
CA VAL A 104 1.21 2.58 -7.57
C VAL A 104 2.00 3.66 -8.32
N VAL A 105 2.22 3.48 -9.61
CA VAL A 105 3.08 4.37 -10.42
C VAL A 105 2.35 5.61 -10.87
N VAL A 106 1.15 5.45 -11.43
CA VAL A 106 0.36 6.54 -12.03
C VAL A 106 -0.73 7.08 -11.10
N GLY A 107 -0.74 6.62 -9.86
CA GLY A 107 -1.68 6.97 -8.80
C GLY A 107 -1.23 8.13 -7.91
N PRO A 108 -1.49 8.08 -6.61
CA PRO A 108 -1.32 9.18 -5.65
C PRO A 108 0.08 9.79 -5.63
N ARG A 109 1.14 8.96 -5.84
CA ARG A 109 2.53 9.45 -5.89
C ARG A 109 2.77 10.38 -7.11
N LEU A 110 2.14 10.10 -8.23
CA LEU A 110 2.19 10.96 -9.41
C LEU A 110 1.32 12.20 -9.21
N TRP A 111 0.09 12.05 -8.71
CA TRP A 111 -0.83 13.17 -8.50
C TRP A 111 -0.29 14.20 -7.50
N SER A 112 0.47 13.76 -6.50
CA SER A 112 1.13 14.66 -5.53
C SER A 112 2.22 15.56 -6.13
N LYS A 113 2.59 15.37 -7.40
CA LYS A 113 3.52 16.25 -8.12
C LYS A 113 2.83 17.46 -8.75
N VAL A 114 1.51 17.55 -8.71
CA VAL A 114 0.75 18.73 -9.16
C VAL A 114 1.11 19.92 -8.28
N LYS A 115 1.46 21.06 -8.92
CA LYS A 115 1.99 22.24 -8.22
C LYS A 115 0.95 22.98 -7.37
N ASP A 116 -0.31 22.96 -7.81
CA ASP A 116 -1.40 23.63 -7.12
C ASP A 116 -2.03 22.69 -6.08
N PRO A 117 -1.90 22.97 -4.78
CA PRO A 117 -2.47 22.10 -3.72
C PRO A 117 -3.98 21.90 -3.84
N LYS A 118 -4.72 22.90 -4.34
CA LYS A 118 -6.17 22.79 -4.55
C LYS A 118 -6.51 21.85 -5.69
N ALA A 119 -5.71 21.88 -6.76
CA ALA A 119 -5.85 20.92 -7.86
C ALA A 119 -5.50 19.50 -7.38
N THR A 120 -4.42 19.36 -6.60
CA THR A 120 -4.07 18.07 -5.98
C THR A 120 -5.23 17.52 -5.14
N ALA A 121 -5.76 18.32 -4.22
CA ALA A 121 -6.90 17.91 -3.39
C ALA A 121 -8.13 17.54 -4.24
N ALA A 122 -8.42 18.27 -5.31
CA ALA A 122 -9.54 17.97 -6.20
C ALA A 122 -9.33 16.67 -6.99
N ILE A 123 -8.10 16.33 -7.36
CA ILE A 123 -7.76 15.07 -8.04
C ILE A 123 -7.99 13.89 -7.07
N PHE A 124 -7.47 13.96 -5.86
CA PHE A 124 -7.67 12.92 -4.83
C PHE A 124 -9.16 12.73 -4.53
N ARG A 125 -9.90 13.83 -4.32
CA ARG A 125 -11.34 13.81 -4.10
C ARG A 125 -12.09 13.14 -5.25
N GLY A 126 -11.80 13.52 -6.50
CA GLY A 126 -12.46 12.96 -7.67
C GLY A 126 -12.22 11.46 -7.84
N TYR A 127 -11.01 11.00 -7.53
CA TYR A 127 -10.71 9.57 -7.51
C TYR A 127 -11.50 8.83 -6.42
N ASN A 128 -11.52 9.35 -5.19
CA ASN A 128 -12.24 8.72 -4.08
C ASN A 128 -13.76 8.68 -4.32
N ASP A 129 -14.35 9.75 -4.87
CA ASP A 129 -15.76 9.79 -5.26
C ASP A 129 -16.07 8.72 -6.31
N TRP A 130 -15.25 8.61 -7.35
CA TRP A 130 -15.40 7.58 -8.36
C TRP A 130 -15.26 6.18 -7.78
N LEU A 131 -14.24 5.96 -6.95
CA LEU A 131 -13.99 4.66 -6.32
C LEU A 131 -15.20 4.19 -5.52
N ALA A 132 -15.76 5.05 -4.68
CA ALA A 132 -16.90 4.70 -3.84
C ALA A 132 -18.20 4.55 -4.62
N GLU A 133 -18.52 5.53 -5.49
CA GLU A 133 -19.85 5.67 -6.07
C GLU A 133 -20.02 4.91 -7.41
N GLU A 134 -18.94 4.69 -8.15
CA GLU A 134 -19.01 4.07 -9.48
C GLU A 134 -18.34 2.69 -9.53
N TYR A 135 -17.26 2.47 -8.77
CA TYR A 135 -16.54 1.19 -8.81
C TYR A 135 -16.99 0.23 -7.70
N CYS A 136 -16.75 0.58 -6.45
CA CYS A 136 -17.03 -0.29 -5.31
C CYS A 136 -18.54 -0.47 -5.05
N SER A 137 -19.38 0.51 -5.44
CA SER A 137 -20.84 0.45 -5.27
C SER A 137 -21.50 -0.73 -6.02
N VAL A 138 -20.84 -1.28 -7.02
CA VAL A 138 -21.37 -2.44 -7.79
C VAL A 138 -21.41 -3.70 -6.93
N ALA A 139 -20.41 -3.90 -6.07
CA ALA A 139 -20.36 -5.03 -5.15
C ALA A 139 -19.61 -4.62 -3.86
N PRO A 140 -20.23 -3.82 -2.97
CA PRO A 140 -19.54 -3.21 -1.82
C PRO A 140 -18.99 -4.24 -0.83
N ASP A 141 -19.54 -5.45 -0.83
CA ASP A 141 -19.04 -6.57 -0.01
C ASP A 141 -17.79 -7.25 -0.61
N ARG A 142 -17.48 -7.01 -1.88
CA ARG A 142 -16.40 -7.68 -2.61
C ARG A 142 -15.29 -6.72 -3.05
N LEU A 143 -15.65 -5.48 -3.34
CA LEU A 143 -14.77 -4.44 -3.84
C LEU A 143 -14.55 -3.42 -2.72
N ILE A 144 -13.53 -3.65 -1.89
CA ILE A 144 -13.27 -2.86 -0.69
C ILE A 144 -12.29 -1.73 -1.02
N GLY A 145 -12.80 -0.53 -1.27
CA GLY A 145 -11.96 0.60 -1.69
C GLY A 145 -11.07 1.16 -0.57
N VAL A 146 -9.82 1.44 -0.91
CA VAL A 146 -8.89 2.24 -0.10
C VAL A 146 -8.77 3.63 -0.71
N GLY A 147 -9.19 4.64 0.04
CA GLY A 147 -9.14 6.03 -0.40
C GLY A 147 -7.71 6.57 -0.41
N ALA A 148 -7.39 7.35 -1.41
CA ALA A 148 -6.11 8.06 -1.46
C ALA A 148 -6.18 9.31 -0.59
N LEU A 149 -5.22 9.49 0.33
CA LEU A 149 -5.15 10.68 1.18
C LEU A 149 -4.07 11.64 0.65
N PRO A 150 -4.37 12.94 0.47
CA PRO A 150 -3.42 13.89 -0.06
C PRO A 150 -2.31 14.21 0.94
N SER A 151 -1.13 14.54 0.42
CA SER A 151 0.04 14.98 1.20
C SER A 151 0.28 16.48 1.15
N THR A 152 -0.77 17.27 0.93
CA THR A 152 -0.72 18.74 0.84
C THR A 152 -0.74 19.43 2.20
N GLY A 153 -0.95 18.68 3.27
CA GLY A 153 -0.95 19.15 4.64
C GLY A 153 -1.94 18.38 5.51
N VAL A 154 -1.80 18.52 6.83
CA VAL A 154 -2.59 17.78 7.82
C VAL A 154 -4.10 18.06 7.67
N ASP A 155 -4.49 19.30 7.49
CA ASP A 155 -5.90 19.68 7.36
C ASP A 155 -6.56 19.09 6.11
N ASP A 156 -5.85 19.08 4.99
CA ASP A 156 -6.33 18.48 3.75
C ASP A 156 -6.47 16.96 3.89
N ALA A 157 -5.50 16.31 4.53
CA ALA A 157 -5.54 14.87 4.78
C ALA A 157 -6.72 14.48 5.70
N ILE A 158 -7.00 15.27 6.75
CA ILE A 158 -8.15 15.07 7.64
C ILE A 158 -9.45 15.27 6.89
N ALA A 159 -9.58 16.34 6.11
CA ALA A 159 -10.79 16.64 5.35
C ALA A 159 -11.11 15.54 4.33
N GLU A 160 -10.07 14.98 3.69
CA GLU A 160 -10.25 13.88 2.75
C GLU A 160 -10.58 12.56 3.46
N MET A 161 -9.95 12.27 4.59
CA MET A 161 -10.26 11.10 5.41
C MET A 161 -11.72 11.13 5.91
N GLN A 162 -12.20 12.30 6.38
CA GLN A 162 -13.62 12.51 6.77
C GLN A 162 -14.56 12.24 5.60
N HIS A 163 -14.23 12.75 4.43
CA HIS A 163 -15.02 12.53 3.22
C HIS A 163 -15.04 11.05 2.83
N CYS A 164 -13.89 10.37 2.78
CA CYS A 164 -13.79 8.94 2.50
C CYS A 164 -14.73 8.12 3.40
N LYS A 165 -14.71 8.41 4.72
CA LYS A 165 -15.61 7.74 5.65
C LYS A 165 -17.10 8.03 5.35
N GLN A 166 -17.44 9.28 5.01
CA GLN A 166 -18.84 9.68 4.70
C GLN A 166 -19.38 8.97 3.45
N ILE A 167 -18.55 8.72 2.45
CA ILE A 167 -18.94 8.03 1.21
C ILE A 167 -18.79 6.51 1.27
N GLY A 168 -18.42 5.94 2.44
CA GLY A 168 -18.38 4.49 2.66
C GLY A 168 -17.06 3.81 2.33
N ILE A 169 -16.00 4.56 2.04
CA ILE A 169 -14.65 4.01 1.91
C ILE A 169 -14.16 3.49 3.26
N LYS A 170 -13.57 2.30 3.27
CA LYS A 170 -13.26 1.55 4.48
C LYS A 170 -11.87 1.83 5.08
N SER A 171 -10.92 2.36 4.31
CA SER A 171 -9.56 2.66 4.75
C SER A 171 -8.95 3.80 3.95
N GLY A 172 -7.92 4.47 4.47
CA GLY A 172 -7.18 5.50 3.76
C GLY A 172 -5.70 5.15 3.60
N GLN A 173 -5.17 5.33 2.40
CA GLN A 173 -3.75 5.16 2.11
C GLN A 173 -3.00 6.47 2.29
N LEU A 174 -1.94 6.44 3.10
CA LEU A 174 -0.92 7.48 3.15
C LEU A 174 0.24 7.14 2.20
N ILE A 175 0.74 8.15 1.50
CA ILE A 175 1.95 8.07 0.65
C ILE A 175 3.12 8.87 1.23
N ARG A 176 2.85 9.74 2.19
CA ARG A 176 3.78 10.53 3.01
C ARG A 176 3.21 10.71 4.39
N PHE A 177 4.02 11.21 5.32
CA PHE A 177 3.47 11.66 6.61
C PHE A 177 2.44 12.76 6.41
N PRO A 178 1.40 12.87 7.26
CA PRO A 178 0.30 13.82 7.07
C PRO A 178 0.75 15.27 6.92
N ASN A 179 1.88 15.65 7.53
CA ASN A 179 2.50 16.98 7.34
C ASN A 179 3.07 17.21 5.92
N GLY A 180 3.00 16.23 5.02
CA GLY A 180 3.53 16.28 3.67
C GLY A 180 5.04 16.04 3.57
N GLY A 181 5.73 15.88 4.70
CA GLY A 181 7.18 15.67 4.78
C GLY A 181 7.60 14.20 4.75
N PRO A 182 8.92 13.97 4.73
CA PRO A 182 9.50 12.62 4.73
C PRO A 182 9.67 12.03 6.14
N ARG A 183 9.29 12.75 7.18
CA ARG A 183 9.44 12.35 8.59
C ARG A 183 8.23 12.74 9.41
N PRO A 184 7.88 11.97 10.46
CA PRO A 184 6.82 12.34 11.37
C PRO A 184 7.24 13.57 12.20
N ASN A 185 6.26 14.42 12.52
CA ASN A 185 6.43 15.52 13.44
C ASN A 185 5.15 15.71 14.29
N SER A 186 5.15 16.69 15.19
CA SER A 186 4.02 16.93 16.10
C SER A 186 2.76 17.48 15.40
N GLU A 187 2.87 18.00 14.19
CA GLU A 187 1.71 18.47 13.42
C GLU A 187 0.83 17.29 12.98
N ASP A 188 1.42 16.11 12.79
CA ASP A 188 0.70 14.89 12.44
C ASP A 188 -0.28 14.43 13.53
N ASP A 189 -0.12 14.87 14.78
CA ASP A 189 -0.95 14.42 15.89
C ASP A 189 -2.44 14.72 15.68
N ASN A 190 -2.78 15.81 15.01
CA ASN A 190 -4.17 16.13 14.68
C ASN A 190 -4.78 15.12 13.71
N PHE A 191 -4.00 14.65 12.74
CA PHE A 191 -4.44 13.61 11.81
C PHE A 191 -4.66 12.28 12.55
N TRP A 192 -3.70 11.86 13.37
CA TRP A 192 -3.80 10.61 14.10
C TRP A 192 -4.94 10.63 15.13
N ALA A 193 -5.17 11.76 15.79
CA ALA A 193 -6.33 11.96 16.66
C ALA A 193 -7.65 11.79 15.91
N ALA A 194 -7.76 12.41 14.73
CA ALA A 194 -8.94 12.30 13.89
C ALA A 194 -9.17 10.86 13.38
N ALA A 195 -8.09 10.14 12.99
CA ALA A 195 -8.19 8.75 12.57
C ALA A 195 -8.70 7.84 13.69
N VAL A 196 -8.20 8.02 14.92
CA VAL A 196 -8.65 7.28 16.11
C VAL A 196 -10.09 7.64 16.47
N GLU A 197 -10.44 8.93 16.50
CA GLU A 197 -11.81 9.39 16.83
C GLU A 197 -12.85 8.84 15.84
N MET A 198 -12.48 8.80 14.57
CA MET A 198 -13.35 8.27 13.51
C MET A 198 -13.32 6.75 13.43
N ASP A 199 -12.44 6.06 14.14
CA ASP A 199 -12.17 4.63 13.94
C ASP A 199 -11.99 4.29 12.46
N PHE A 200 -11.08 5.05 11.81
CA PHE A 200 -10.83 4.93 10.37
C PHE A 200 -9.47 4.29 10.12
N PRO A 201 -9.43 3.08 9.57
CA PRO A 201 -8.21 2.34 9.30
C PRO A 201 -7.24 3.09 8.37
N ILE A 202 -5.97 3.11 8.72
CA ILE A 202 -4.92 3.74 7.91
C ILE A 202 -3.97 2.67 7.39
N SER A 203 -3.71 2.73 6.07
CA SER A 203 -2.81 1.84 5.37
C SER A 203 -1.59 2.60 4.82
N ILE A 204 -0.44 1.94 4.85
CA ILE A 204 0.79 2.36 4.18
C ILE A 204 1.15 1.24 3.21
N HIS A 205 1.23 1.55 1.91
CA HIS A 205 1.57 0.59 0.88
C HIS A 205 3.08 0.63 0.62
N VAL A 206 3.77 -0.43 0.96
CA VAL A 206 5.23 -0.60 0.98
C VAL A 206 5.90 0.40 1.94
N ASP A 207 5.88 1.69 1.62
CA ASP A 207 6.51 2.76 2.39
C ASP A 207 5.80 4.12 2.24
N LEU A 208 6.12 5.05 3.15
CA LEU A 208 5.58 6.40 3.12
C LEU A 208 6.33 7.34 2.18
N ASP A 209 7.64 7.20 2.04
CA ASP A 209 8.44 8.11 1.20
C ASP A 209 9.68 7.43 0.65
N ARG A 210 9.67 7.19 -0.66
CA ARG A 210 10.81 6.61 -1.39
C ARG A 210 12.00 7.56 -1.54
N SER A 211 11.88 8.82 -1.14
CA SER A 211 13.03 9.76 -1.17
C SER A 211 14.14 9.35 -0.20
N MET A 212 13.84 8.45 0.74
CA MET A 212 14.81 7.87 1.67
C MET A 212 15.55 6.66 1.12
N GLU A 213 15.24 6.23 -0.10
CA GLU A 213 16.03 5.19 -0.75
C GLU A 213 17.49 5.64 -0.89
N PRO A 214 18.45 4.79 -0.51
CA PRO A 214 19.85 5.12 -0.68
C PRO A 214 20.12 5.44 -2.14
N ASN A 215 20.71 6.59 -2.45
CA ASN A 215 21.16 6.94 -3.80
C ASN A 215 22.28 6.03 -4.31
N GLY A 216 22.49 4.89 -3.68
CA GLY A 216 23.49 3.90 -4.04
C GLY A 216 22.93 2.84 -4.97
N ARG A 217 23.50 2.70 -6.14
CA ARG A 217 23.27 1.54 -6.99
C ARG A 217 23.73 0.30 -6.24
N LEU A 218 22.87 -0.71 -6.11
CA LEU A 218 23.24 -1.99 -5.51
C LEU A 218 24.30 -2.73 -6.34
N LEU A 219 24.33 -2.46 -7.64
CA LEU A 219 25.24 -3.05 -8.58
C LEU A 219 25.82 -1.96 -9.48
N ASP A 220 27.14 -1.87 -9.56
CA ASP A 220 27.85 -0.98 -10.47
C ASP A 220 28.39 -1.82 -11.63
N TYR A 221 27.69 -1.79 -12.77
CA TYR A 221 28.06 -2.50 -13.97
C TYR A 221 28.62 -1.54 -15.02
N PRO A 222 29.55 -1.96 -15.89
CA PRO A 222 30.04 -1.16 -17.01
C PRO A 222 28.90 -0.67 -17.90
N LYS A 223 28.99 0.57 -18.38
CA LYS A 223 27.96 1.25 -19.16
C LYS A 223 27.63 0.61 -20.53
N GLU A 224 28.40 -0.37 -20.93
CA GLU A 224 28.30 -1.06 -22.24
C GLU A 224 27.13 -2.05 -22.32
N HIS A 225 26.50 -2.36 -21.19
CA HIS A 225 25.29 -3.17 -21.15
C HIS A 225 24.15 -2.33 -20.64
N ASP A 226 22.94 -2.60 -21.04
CA ASP A 226 21.77 -1.92 -20.54
C ASP A 226 21.62 -2.16 -19.02
N VAL A 227 22.29 -1.29 -18.28
CA VAL A 227 22.53 -1.42 -16.83
C VAL A 227 21.27 -1.11 -16.04
N LEU A 228 20.35 -0.35 -16.63
CA LEU A 228 19.12 0.07 -15.97
C LEU A 228 18.33 -1.16 -15.53
N ASN A 229 18.14 -2.11 -16.42
CA ASN A 229 17.38 -3.32 -16.16
C ASN A 229 17.99 -4.22 -15.09
N ARG A 230 19.32 -4.29 -15.02
CA ARG A 230 20.01 -5.10 -13.99
C ARG A 230 19.99 -4.45 -12.62
N THR A 231 20.13 -3.12 -12.59
CA THR A 231 20.03 -2.35 -11.34
C THR A 231 18.61 -2.41 -10.82
N GLU A 232 17.61 -2.30 -11.69
CA GLU A 232 16.21 -2.43 -11.34
C GLU A 232 15.89 -3.84 -10.80
N LEU A 233 16.37 -4.90 -11.48
CA LEU A 233 16.22 -6.26 -10.98
C LEU A 233 16.81 -6.44 -9.58
N ALA A 234 18.01 -5.92 -9.32
CA ALA A 234 18.63 -6.01 -8.00
C ALA A 234 17.84 -5.22 -6.94
N PHE A 235 17.25 -4.08 -7.34
CA PHE A 235 16.38 -3.29 -6.49
C PHE A 235 15.11 -4.07 -6.15
N GLN A 236 14.43 -4.66 -7.11
CA GLN A 236 13.23 -5.47 -6.89
C GLN A 236 13.50 -6.66 -5.97
N VAL A 237 14.57 -7.40 -6.22
CA VAL A 237 14.95 -8.57 -5.40
C VAL A 237 15.19 -8.23 -3.92
N GLN A 238 15.68 -7.03 -3.60
CA GLN A 238 15.96 -6.60 -2.22
C GLN A 238 14.85 -5.74 -1.57
N ARG A 239 13.85 -5.33 -2.34
CA ARG A 239 12.88 -4.29 -1.97
C ARG A 239 12.21 -4.52 -0.62
N PHE A 240 11.74 -5.73 -0.38
CA PHE A 240 10.94 -6.05 0.81
C PHE A 240 11.71 -6.20 2.13
N ALA A 241 13.02 -6.11 2.10
CA ALA A 241 13.82 -6.27 3.32
C ALA A 241 13.93 -5.00 4.20
N ARG A 242 13.40 -3.85 3.79
CA ARG A 242 13.70 -2.58 4.47
C ARG A 242 12.53 -1.60 4.61
N ALA A 243 11.66 -1.48 3.64
CA ALA A 243 10.78 -0.32 3.49
C ALA A 243 9.87 -0.08 4.70
N GLY A 244 8.96 -0.97 4.99
CA GLY A 244 8.01 -0.82 6.10
C GLY A 244 8.67 -0.76 7.47
N GLY A 245 9.77 -1.46 7.65
CA GLY A 245 10.53 -1.43 8.91
C GLY A 245 11.06 -0.05 9.26
N VAL A 246 11.52 0.72 8.28
CA VAL A 246 11.98 2.10 8.49
C VAL A 246 10.84 2.98 8.98
N ASN A 247 9.70 2.92 8.33
CA ASN A 247 8.53 3.73 8.73
C ASN A 247 7.97 3.29 10.07
N ALA A 248 7.94 1.99 10.37
CA ALA A 248 7.53 1.49 11.69
C ALA A 248 8.42 2.07 12.80
N VAL A 249 9.75 2.05 12.63
CA VAL A 249 10.68 2.66 13.60
C VAL A 249 10.50 4.17 13.72
N GLN A 250 10.31 4.89 12.60
CA GLN A 250 10.05 6.33 12.63
C GLN A 250 8.79 6.66 13.44
N LEU A 251 7.69 5.94 13.22
CA LEU A 251 6.43 6.13 13.93
C LEU A 251 6.55 5.76 15.41
N VAL A 252 7.20 4.65 15.75
CA VAL A 252 7.46 4.26 17.14
C VAL A 252 8.31 5.31 17.87
N LEU A 253 9.45 5.69 17.28
CA LEU A 253 10.38 6.64 17.91
C LEU A 253 9.83 8.07 17.96
N SER A 254 8.82 8.42 17.17
CA SER A 254 8.12 9.70 17.33
C SER A 254 7.24 9.76 18.59
N GLY A 255 7.10 8.65 19.33
CA GLY A 255 6.22 8.54 20.50
C GLY A 255 4.73 8.51 20.15
N LEU A 256 4.39 8.26 18.87
CA LEU A 256 3.02 8.26 18.37
C LEU A 256 2.10 7.35 19.18
N PHE A 257 2.54 6.13 19.45
CA PHE A 257 1.71 5.12 20.09
C PHE A 257 1.58 5.26 21.61
N ASP A 258 2.41 6.08 22.24
CA ASP A 258 2.18 6.51 23.62
C ASP A 258 1.05 7.55 23.70
N ARG A 259 0.91 8.39 22.65
CA ARG A 259 -0.17 9.37 22.54
C ARG A 259 -1.48 8.75 22.03
N PHE A 260 -1.40 7.76 21.15
CA PHE A 260 -2.54 7.10 20.52
C PHE A 260 -2.48 5.57 20.68
N PRO A 261 -2.75 5.04 21.88
CA PRO A 261 -2.51 3.63 22.23
C PRO A 261 -3.46 2.64 21.55
N THR A 262 -4.53 3.08 20.91
CA THR A 262 -5.47 2.25 20.14
C THR A 262 -5.20 2.25 18.64
N LEU A 263 -4.35 3.17 18.15
CA LEU A 263 -4.04 3.29 16.73
C LEU A 263 -3.39 2.01 16.20
N GLN A 264 -3.91 1.50 15.09
CA GLN A 264 -3.29 0.42 14.32
C GLN A 264 -3.06 0.89 12.87
N ILE A 265 -1.98 0.41 12.26
CA ILE A 265 -1.58 0.77 10.90
C ILE A 265 -1.30 -0.51 10.12
N PHE A 266 -1.88 -0.65 8.94
CA PHE A 266 -1.61 -1.77 8.05
C PHE A 266 -0.48 -1.42 7.07
N MET A 267 0.54 -2.27 7.04
CA MET A 267 1.68 -2.19 6.16
C MET A 267 1.49 -3.19 5.01
N ALA A 268 0.83 -2.75 3.95
CA ALA A 268 0.56 -3.58 2.78
C ALA A 268 1.85 -3.90 2.01
N GLU A 269 1.90 -5.05 1.36
CA GLU A 269 2.99 -5.52 0.48
C GLU A 269 4.40 -5.47 1.14
N ASN A 270 4.52 -5.93 2.39
CA ASN A 270 5.80 -5.84 3.12
C ASN A 270 6.51 -7.17 3.34
N CYS A 271 5.87 -8.31 3.03
CA CYS A 271 6.31 -9.62 3.51
C CYS A 271 6.47 -9.69 5.03
N ILE A 272 6.70 -10.86 5.58
CA ILE A 272 6.69 -11.04 7.03
C ILE A 272 7.89 -11.84 7.57
N GLY A 273 8.58 -12.59 6.71
CA GLY A 273 9.69 -13.46 7.14
C GLY A 273 10.86 -12.73 7.78
N TRP A 274 11.06 -11.47 7.46
CA TRP A 274 12.11 -10.62 8.02
C TRP A 274 11.73 -9.98 9.37
N VAL A 275 10.43 -9.89 9.68
CA VAL A 275 9.91 -9.14 10.85
C VAL A 275 10.42 -9.70 12.18
N PRO A 276 10.49 -11.01 12.43
CA PRO A 276 11.02 -11.53 13.70
C PRO A 276 12.45 -11.06 14.01
N PHE A 277 13.34 -11.13 13.02
CA PHE A 277 14.71 -10.61 13.16
C PHE A 277 14.73 -9.10 13.39
N PHE A 278 13.90 -8.37 12.67
CA PHE A 278 13.78 -6.92 12.80
C PHE A 278 13.34 -6.50 14.21
N LEU A 279 12.35 -7.19 14.80
CA LEU A 279 11.87 -6.94 16.16
C LEU A 279 13.01 -7.08 17.19
N GLU A 280 13.75 -8.20 17.10
CA GLU A 280 14.90 -8.44 17.98
C GLU A 280 15.98 -7.35 17.82
N MET A 281 16.33 -7.03 16.57
CA MET A 281 17.37 -6.03 16.30
C MET A 281 16.95 -4.61 16.65
N ALA A 282 15.68 -4.26 16.52
CA ALA A 282 15.15 -2.97 16.97
C ALA A 282 15.38 -2.78 18.48
N ASP A 283 15.06 -3.79 19.28
CA ASP A 283 15.26 -3.73 20.74
C ASP A 283 16.74 -3.69 21.12
N VAL A 284 17.55 -4.54 20.50
CA VAL A 284 19.00 -4.58 20.77
C VAL A 284 19.66 -3.24 20.43
N ARG A 285 19.31 -2.67 19.28
CA ARG A 285 19.88 -1.39 18.85
C ARG A 285 19.35 -0.24 19.71
N TYR A 286 18.06 -0.20 19.97
CA TYR A 286 17.47 0.80 20.86
C TYR A 286 18.16 0.81 22.22
N SER A 287 18.23 -0.34 22.88
CA SER A 287 18.82 -0.47 24.22
C SER A 287 20.30 -0.06 24.28
N ARG A 288 21.04 -0.23 23.18
CA ARG A 288 22.46 0.17 23.11
C ARG A 288 22.68 1.67 22.91
N HIS A 289 21.70 2.37 22.38
CA HIS A 289 21.85 3.79 22.00
C HIS A 289 21.02 4.75 22.84
N ILE A 290 19.97 4.28 23.51
CA ILE A 290 19.04 5.16 24.22
C ILE A 290 19.67 5.90 25.40
N HIS A 291 20.70 5.34 26.03
CA HIS A 291 21.34 5.89 27.23
C HIS A 291 21.98 7.27 27.05
N TRP A 292 22.30 7.65 25.82
CA TRP A 292 22.87 8.98 25.51
C TRP A 292 21.86 9.93 24.86
N SER A 293 20.71 9.43 24.44
CA SER A 293 19.77 10.18 23.58
C SER A 293 19.17 11.40 24.28
N GLU A 294 18.83 11.30 25.56
CA GLU A 294 18.29 12.42 26.31
C GLU A 294 19.33 13.55 26.46
N GLN A 295 20.57 13.19 26.72
CA GLN A 295 21.65 14.17 26.93
C GLN A 295 22.09 14.90 25.66
N TYR A 296 22.15 14.17 24.50
CA TYR A 296 22.79 14.71 23.30
C TYR A 296 21.79 15.12 22.19
N VAL A 297 20.58 14.61 22.21
CA VAL A 297 19.58 14.88 21.18
C VAL A 297 18.19 15.22 21.75
N ASP A 298 18.11 15.43 23.06
CA ASP A 298 16.87 15.78 23.78
C ASP A 298 15.73 14.79 23.49
N TYR A 299 16.09 13.51 23.34
CA TYR A 299 15.12 12.46 23.03
C TYR A 299 14.75 11.69 24.29
N LYS A 300 13.51 11.82 24.72
CA LYS A 300 12.98 11.08 25.87
C LYS A 300 12.79 9.61 25.52
N PRO A 301 13.32 8.69 26.35
CA PRO A 301 13.11 7.26 26.13
C PRO A 301 11.64 6.85 26.04
N LEU A 302 11.36 5.87 25.19
CA LEU A 302 10.05 5.24 25.11
C LEU A 302 9.68 4.51 26.42
N ASN A 303 8.40 4.37 26.68
CA ASN A 303 7.90 3.65 27.86
C ASN A 303 8.08 2.12 27.78
N ARG A 304 8.23 1.58 26.56
CA ARG A 304 8.38 0.15 26.28
C ARG A 304 9.46 -0.06 25.20
N LEU A 305 9.82 -1.30 24.94
CA LEU A 305 10.74 -1.63 23.85
C LEU A 305 10.06 -1.45 22.48
N PRO A 306 10.81 -1.08 21.43
CA PRO A 306 10.25 -0.90 20.08
C PRO A 306 9.44 -2.09 19.60
N SER A 307 9.89 -3.33 19.85
CA SER A 307 9.18 -4.54 19.42
C SER A 307 7.77 -4.67 20.01
N GLU A 308 7.55 -4.20 21.23
CA GLU A 308 6.24 -4.24 21.89
C GLU A 308 5.24 -3.31 21.19
N TYR A 309 5.69 -2.10 20.80
CA TYR A 309 4.88 -1.19 20.00
C TYR A 309 4.59 -1.76 18.62
N ILE A 310 5.60 -2.31 17.94
CA ILE A 310 5.43 -2.85 16.59
C ILE A 310 4.42 -4.00 16.60
N LYS A 311 4.51 -4.91 17.55
CA LYS A 311 3.55 -6.03 17.69
C LYS A 311 2.12 -5.58 18.02
N GLN A 312 1.96 -4.47 18.71
CA GLN A 312 0.63 -3.97 19.09
C GLN A 312 -0.03 -3.16 17.99
N HIS A 313 0.75 -2.38 17.24
CA HIS A 313 0.24 -1.29 16.43
C HIS A 313 0.35 -1.50 14.92
N PHE A 314 1.10 -2.51 14.46
CA PHE A 314 1.27 -2.76 13.03
C PHE A 314 0.68 -4.11 12.62
N LEU A 315 -0.07 -4.07 11.52
CA LEU A 315 -0.43 -5.26 10.77
C LEU A 315 0.44 -5.31 9.51
N TRP A 316 0.77 -6.51 9.04
CA TRP A 316 1.71 -6.74 7.95
C TRP A 316 1.06 -7.54 6.83
N GLY A 317 1.12 -6.99 5.60
CA GLY A 317 0.66 -7.65 4.37
C GLY A 317 1.74 -8.54 3.76
N PHE A 318 1.33 -9.71 3.26
CA PHE A 318 2.24 -10.65 2.61
C PHE A 318 1.54 -11.48 1.54
N GLN A 319 2.28 -11.92 0.53
CA GLN A 319 1.82 -12.79 -0.54
C GLN A 319 2.41 -14.18 -0.36
N VAL A 320 3.56 -14.47 -0.98
CA VAL A 320 4.31 -15.73 -0.85
C VAL A 320 5.35 -15.58 0.24
N ASP A 321 5.09 -16.13 1.42
CA ASP A 321 6.04 -16.01 2.55
C ASP A 321 5.91 -17.18 3.55
N ARG A 322 6.26 -18.37 3.11
CA ARG A 322 6.23 -19.58 3.95
C ARG A 322 7.06 -19.42 5.23
N SER A 323 8.25 -18.84 5.13
CA SER A 323 9.12 -18.62 6.30
C SER A 323 8.47 -17.71 7.33
N GLY A 324 7.81 -16.66 6.88
CA GLY A 324 7.07 -15.77 7.76
C GLY A 324 5.88 -16.46 8.43
N VAL A 325 5.14 -17.26 7.68
CA VAL A 325 4.03 -18.06 8.24
C VAL A 325 4.51 -19.04 9.29
N GLU A 326 5.66 -19.68 9.10
CA GLU A 326 6.26 -20.56 10.14
C GLU A 326 6.62 -19.78 11.41
N LEU A 327 7.03 -18.53 11.28
CA LEU A 327 7.43 -17.64 12.38
C LEU A 327 6.28 -16.76 12.92
N ARG A 328 5.05 -16.94 12.46
CA ARG A 328 3.88 -16.08 12.73
C ARG A 328 3.64 -15.71 14.19
N HIS A 329 3.93 -16.64 15.12
CA HIS A 329 3.73 -16.40 16.55
C HIS A 329 4.74 -15.40 17.15
N HIS A 330 5.89 -15.19 16.50
CA HIS A 330 6.86 -14.19 16.93
C HIS A 330 6.38 -12.76 16.64
N MET A 331 5.51 -12.60 15.65
CA MET A 331 4.96 -11.30 15.21
C MET A 331 3.58 -11.01 15.82
N GLY A 332 2.88 -12.06 16.23
CA GLY A 332 1.47 -12.02 16.58
C GLY A 332 0.59 -12.37 15.36
N ILE A 333 -0.07 -13.52 15.41
CA ILE A 333 -0.87 -14.04 14.28
C ILE A 333 -2.01 -13.10 13.89
N ASP A 334 -2.55 -12.34 14.85
CA ASP A 334 -3.63 -11.40 14.63
C ASP A 334 -3.17 -10.13 13.87
N ASN A 335 -1.88 -10.01 13.55
CA ASN A 335 -1.27 -8.89 12.85
C ASN A 335 -0.89 -9.20 11.40
N LEU A 336 -1.25 -10.36 10.88
CA LEU A 336 -0.83 -10.82 9.56
C LEU A 336 -2.03 -10.89 8.62
N ILE A 337 -1.93 -10.26 7.44
CA ILE A 337 -2.97 -10.25 6.41
C ILE A 337 -2.37 -10.73 5.10
N TRP A 338 -2.91 -11.84 4.58
CA TRP A 338 -2.53 -12.37 3.27
C TRP A 338 -3.15 -11.54 2.14
N ALA A 339 -2.48 -11.48 0.98
CA ALA A 339 -2.89 -10.73 -0.18
C ALA A 339 -2.50 -11.42 -1.50
N VAL A 340 -3.20 -11.08 -2.58
CA VAL A 340 -2.92 -11.54 -3.95
C VAL A 340 -2.02 -10.56 -4.70
N ASP A 341 -2.12 -9.27 -4.41
CA ASP A 341 -1.47 -8.18 -5.13
C ASP A 341 -1.82 -8.11 -6.63
N PHE A 342 -3.04 -8.56 -6.97
CA PHE A 342 -3.51 -8.55 -8.37
C PHE A 342 -3.81 -7.11 -8.83
N PRO A 343 -3.39 -6.69 -10.04
CA PRO A 343 -2.84 -7.49 -11.14
C PRO A 343 -1.32 -7.37 -11.33
N HIS A 344 -0.56 -7.06 -10.29
CA HIS A 344 0.88 -6.85 -10.38
C HIS A 344 1.68 -8.13 -10.71
N GLN A 345 2.95 -7.96 -11.04
CA GLN A 345 3.87 -9.06 -11.37
C GLN A 345 4.11 -10.00 -10.18
N GLU A 346 3.97 -9.51 -8.97
CA GLU A 346 4.09 -10.29 -7.73
C GLU A 346 2.91 -11.23 -7.51
N SER A 347 1.79 -11.01 -8.20
CA SER A 347 0.60 -11.84 -8.12
C SER A 347 0.77 -13.19 -8.83
N ASP A 348 0.27 -14.24 -8.23
CA ASP A 348 0.12 -15.56 -8.85
C ASP A 348 -1.32 -15.81 -9.37
N TRP A 349 -2.12 -14.75 -9.53
CA TRP A 349 -3.45 -14.87 -10.11
C TRP A 349 -3.41 -15.57 -11.48
N PRO A 350 -4.30 -16.49 -11.84
CA PRO A 350 -5.46 -16.95 -11.08
C PRO A 350 -5.20 -18.24 -10.28
N GLU A 351 -4.03 -18.41 -9.69
CA GLU A 351 -3.60 -19.63 -9.02
C GLU A 351 -3.35 -19.43 -7.51
N SER A 352 -4.05 -18.47 -6.87
CA SER A 352 -3.90 -18.16 -5.44
C SER A 352 -4.08 -19.39 -4.53
N SER A 353 -4.89 -20.36 -4.94
CA SER A 353 -5.03 -21.62 -4.19
C SER A 353 -3.72 -22.39 -4.02
N LYS A 354 -2.81 -22.33 -5.01
CA LYS A 354 -1.48 -22.97 -4.92
C LYS A 354 -0.57 -22.24 -3.92
N ILE A 355 -0.69 -20.92 -3.87
CA ILE A 355 0.06 -20.10 -2.92
C ILE A 355 -0.44 -20.32 -1.50
N LEU A 356 -1.76 -20.41 -1.32
CA LEU A 356 -2.33 -20.73 -0.02
C LEU A 356 -1.88 -22.13 0.44
N GLU A 357 -1.88 -23.14 -0.42
CA GLU A 357 -1.35 -24.45 -0.10
C GLU A 357 0.15 -24.40 0.25
N HIS A 358 0.96 -23.67 -0.53
CA HIS A 358 2.38 -23.50 -0.25
C HIS A 358 2.63 -22.82 1.10
N ASN A 359 1.95 -21.72 1.37
CA ASN A 359 2.16 -20.94 2.59
C ASN A 359 1.66 -21.68 3.84
N PHE A 360 0.51 -22.40 3.72
CA PHE A 360 -0.27 -22.83 4.89
C PHE A 360 -0.38 -24.34 5.07
N HIS A 361 0.34 -25.16 4.26
CA HIS A 361 0.34 -26.59 4.55
C HIS A 361 0.82 -26.83 5.99
N ASP A 362 0.18 -27.75 6.70
CA ASP A 362 0.46 -28.07 8.11
C ASP A 362 0.17 -26.95 9.14
N ILE A 363 -0.48 -25.85 8.75
CA ILE A 363 -0.91 -24.82 9.68
C ILE A 363 -2.36 -25.12 10.16
N PRO A 364 -2.69 -24.92 11.45
CA PRO A 364 -4.05 -25.06 11.94
C PRO A 364 -5.06 -24.19 11.18
N LYS A 365 -6.22 -24.76 10.83
CA LYS A 365 -7.20 -24.08 9.97
C LYS A 365 -7.74 -22.77 10.54
N ASP A 366 -7.88 -22.70 11.85
CA ASP A 366 -8.30 -21.48 12.55
C ASP A 366 -7.25 -20.37 12.44
N GLU A 367 -5.97 -20.73 12.47
CA GLU A 367 -4.88 -19.80 12.27
C GLU A 367 -4.78 -19.35 10.79
N VAL A 368 -4.98 -20.28 9.85
CA VAL A 368 -5.06 -19.94 8.43
C VAL A 368 -6.19 -18.94 8.20
N TYR A 369 -7.40 -19.21 8.72
CA TYR A 369 -8.54 -18.32 8.56
C TYR A 369 -8.26 -16.91 9.09
N LYS A 370 -7.59 -16.79 10.24
CA LYS A 370 -7.19 -15.47 10.75
C LYS A 370 -6.38 -14.68 9.73
N MET A 371 -5.36 -15.29 9.13
CA MET A 371 -4.45 -14.61 8.21
C MET A 371 -5.06 -14.36 6.82
N VAL A 372 -5.93 -15.24 6.34
CA VAL A 372 -6.50 -15.11 4.97
C VAL A 372 -7.84 -14.37 4.93
N ALA A 373 -8.48 -14.12 6.07
CA ALA A 373 -9.75 -13.40 6.12
C ALA A 373 -9.96 -12.64 7.44
N GLY A 374 -9.86 -13.32 8.59
CA GLY A 374 -10.31 -12.79 9.89
C GLY A 374 -9.65 -11.46 10.28
N ASN A 375 -8.35 -11.31 10.03
CA ASN A 375 -7.64 -10.07 10.35
C ASN A 375 -8.02 -8.92 9.43
N ALA A 376 -8.25 -9.19 8.15
CA ALA A 376 -8.75 -8.19 7.20
C ALA A 376 -10.17 -7.74 7.56
N ILE A 377 -11.07 -8.69 7.88
CA ILE A 377 -12.43 -8.40 8.36
C ILE A 377 -12.39 -7.44 9.55
N ARG A 378 -11.59 -7.77 10.55
CA ARG A 378 -11.46 -6.96 11.77
C ARG A 378 -10.87 -5.59 11.47
N PHE A 379 -9.77 -5.53 10.72
CA PHE A 379 -9.06 -4.26 10.48
C PHE A 379 -9.84 -3.30 9.58
N PHE A 380 -10.49 -3.80 8.53
CA PHE A 380 -11.26 -2.98 7.58
C PHE A 380 -12.75 -2.88 7.92
N HIS A 381 -13.20 -3.36 9.09
CA HIS A 381 -14.60 -3.32 9.56
C HIS A 381 -15.59 -3.88 8.53
N LEU A 382 -15.30 -5.10 8.02
CA LEU A 382 -16.11 -5.70 6.96
C LEU A 382 -17.35 -6.45 7.46
N ASP A 383 -17.54 -6.56 8.77
CA ASP A 383 -18.70 -7.18 9.42
C ASP A 383 -19.84 -6.18 9.69
N GLU A 384 -19.58 -4.88 9.49
CA GLU A 384 -20.49 -3.77 9.83
C GLU A 384 -21.33 -3.29 8.64
#